data_38c11d2418a725dfa9b9de762dfd2517
#
_entry.id   38c11d2418a725dfa9b9de762dfd2517
#
_cell.length_a   1.000
_cell.length_b   1.000
_cell.length_c   1.000
_cell.angle_alpha   90.00
_cell.angle_beta   90.00
_cell.angle_gamma   90.00
#
_symmetry.space_group_name_H-M   'P 1'
#
loop_
_entity.id
_entity.type
_entity.pdbx_description
1 polymer ?
#
loop_
_entity_poly.entity_id
_entity_poly.type
_entity_poly.pdbx_seq_one_letter_code
_entity_poly.pdbx_strand_id
1 'polypeptide(L)'
;VITDLVERALREQTSGFEVLRHGNVVLARTHRGLPTRVVLAGHLDTVPIADNVPGHFTVNAAGERVLYGCGSVDMKSGDAVFLHLAATVAEPVHDLTLIFYDCEEIASEFNGLGHIERDLPEWLAGDLAVLGEPSGGWIEAGCQGTLRVRLTTAGIRAHSARAWLGDNAIHRLAPILQRLADYRAREVDIDGCVYREGLSAVRVFGGVAGNVVPDAAEVDVNFRFAPDRTVAQAIEHVREVFTGLELTFEVTDAAPGALPGLTAPAAKDLIASVNSHGGGGVRAKYGWTDVSRFAARGIPAVNFGPGDPNLAHKRDEHVPVDQITAVTAMLRTYLTGGRTD
;
A
#
# COMPACT_ATOMS: atom_id res chain seq x y z
N VAL A 1 -3.45 12.42 20.66
CA VAL A 1 -2.99 12.57 19.28
C VAL A 1 -4.04 12.01 18.32
N ILE A 2 -3.76 11.70 17.03
CA ILE A 2 -4.80 11.29 16.06
C ILE A 2 -5.54 10.03 16.51
N THR A 3 -4.83 9.04 17.00
CA THR A 3 -5.42 7.79 17.50
C THR A 3 -6.42 8.03 18.65
N ASP A 4 -6.12 8.98 19.54
CA ASP A 4 -7.03 9.34 20.66
C ASP A 4 -8.29 10.04 20.14
N LEU A 5 -8.17 10.82 19.04
CA LEU A 5 -9.32 11.46 18.39
C LEU A 5 -10.22 10.40 17.74
N VAL A 6 -9.64 9.44 17.05
CA VAL A 6 -10.37 8.34 16.40
C VAL A 6 -11.09 7.48 17.45
N GLU A 7 -10.39 7.07 18.52
CA GLU A 7 -10.99 6.30 19.61
C GLU A 7 -12.16 7.06 20.25
N ARG A 8 -11.96 8.34 20.55
CA ARG A 8 -13.02 9.18 21.11
C ARG A 8 -14.21 9.32 20.17
N ALA A 9 -13.97 9.56 18.87
CA ALA A 9 -15.03 9.66 17.89
C ALA A 9 -15.87 8.37 17.81
N LEU A 10 -15.21 7.20 17.80
CA LEU A 10 -15.90 5.92 17.80
C LEU A 10 -16.72 5.69 19.07
N ARG A 11 -16.20 6.04 20.25
CA ARG A 11 -16.91 5.87 21.52
C ARG A 11 -18.08 6.84 21.72
N GLU A 12 -17.94 8.07 21.22
CA GLU A 12 -18.92 9.14 21.48
C GLU A 12 -19.95 9.30 20.35
N GLN A 13 -19.58 8.97 19.09
CA GLN A 13 -20.40 9.27 17.92
C GLN A 13 -21.00 8.03 17.25
N THR A 14 -20.63 6.81 17.70
CA THR A 14 -21.16 5.58 17.16
C THR A 14 -21.97 4.81 18.22
N SER A 15 -22.88 3.94 17.76
CA SER A 15 -23.65 3.07 18.65
C SER A 15 -23.54 1.61 18.20
N GLY A 16 -23.53 0.68 19.16
CA GLY A 16 -23.51 -0.74 18.86
C GLY A 16 -22.14 -1.29 18.43
N PHE A 17 -21.08 -0.51 18.58
CA PHE A 17 -19.71 -0.97 18.38
C PHE A 17 -19.04 -1.33 19.70
N GLU A 18 -18.38 -2.49 19.73
CA GLU A 18 -17.33 -2.81 20.69
C GLU A 18 -16.07 -2.05 20.24
N VAL A 19 -15.48 -1.21 21.10
CA VAL A 19 -14.27 -0.43 20.79
C VAL A 19 -13.12 -0.88 21.66
N LEU A 20 -12.02 -1.29 21.03
CA LEU A 20 -10.78 -1.73 21.67
C LEU A 20 -9.60 -0.87 21.21
N ARG A 21 -8.70 -0.56 22.13
CA ARG A 21 -7.41 0.06 21.84
C ARG A 21 -6.29 -0.95 22.05
N HIS A 22 -5.39 -1.11 21.05
CA HIS A 22 -4.17 -1.91 21.16
C HIS A 22 -2.96 -1.07 20.70
N GLY A 23 -2.20 -0.55 21.65
CA GLY A 23 -1.13 0.40 21.34
C GLY A 23 -1.67 1.67 20.64
N ASN A 24 -1.23 1.93 19.43
CA ASN A 24 -1.73 3.01 18.57
C ASN A 24 -2.78 2.54 17.55
N VAL A 25 -3.25 1.31 17.64
CA VAL A 25 -4.34 0.80 16.80
C VAL A 25 -5.67 0.95 17.52
N VAL A 26 -6.69 1.42 16.83
CA VAL A 26 -8.08 1.46 17.29
C VAL A 26 -8.91 0.50 16.49
N LEU A 27 -9.58 -0.39 17.18
CA LEU A 27 -10.44 -1.42 16.63
C LEU A 27 -11.87 -1.15 17.06
N ALA A 28 -12.83 -1.31 16.14
CA ALA A 28 -14.24 -1.24 16.48
C ALA A 28 -15.02 -2.28 15.67
N ARG A 29 -15.97 -2.99 16.28
CA ARG A 29 -16.79 -3.97 15.56
C ARG A 29 -18.22 -4.06 16.10
N THR A 30 -19.13 -4.40 15.20
CA THR A 30 -20.53 -4.71 15.55
C THR A 30 -20.71 -6.21 15.76
N HIS A 31 -21.76 -6.57 16.52
CA HIS A 31 -22.19 -7.93 16.78
C HIS A 31 -23.69 -8.07 16.58
N ARG A 32 -24.16 -7.77 15.34
CA ARG A 32 -25.59 -7.84 14.99
C ARG A 32 -26.03 -9.23 14.56
N GLY A 33 -25.06 -10.15 14.33
CA GLY A 33 -25.33 -11.50 13.86
C GLY A 33 -25.75 -11.53 12.38
N LEU A 34 -25.29 -10.58 11.59
CA LEU A 34 -25.56 -10.52 10.16
C LEU A 34 -24.75 -11.59 9.41
N PRO A 35 -25.21 -12.04 8.23
CA PRO A 35 -24.63 -13.20 7.54
C PRO A 35 -23.20 -12.93 7.01
N THR A 36 -22.83 -11.66 6.85
CA THR A 36 -21.53 -11.26 6.32
C THR A 36 -20.91 -10.16 7.18
N ARG A 37 -19.57 -10.10 7.19
CA ARG A 37 -18.79 -9.07 7.87
C ARG A 37 -17.87 -8.37 6.89
N VAL A 38 -17.89 -7.04 6.89
CA VAL A 38 -16.99 -6.19 6.12
C VAL A 38 -15.98 -5.52 7.06
N VAL A 39 -14.69 -5.64 6.71
CA VAL A 39 -13.61 -4.95 7.40
C VAL A 39 -13.29 -3.67 6.63
N LEU A 40 -13.30 -2.52 7.32
CA LEU A 40 -12.87 -1.22 6.81
C LEU A 40 -11.59 -0.86 7.54
N ALA A 41 -10.45 -0.81 6.83
CA ALA A 41 -9.15 -0.59 7.44
C ALA A 41 -8.44 0.62 6.83
N GLY A 42 -7.75 1.39 7.66
CA GLY A 42 -6.97 2.53 7.23
C GLY A 42 -5.85 2.90 8.19
N HIS A 43 -4.76 3.48 7.64
CA HIS A 43 -3.63 3.89 8.45
C HIS A 43 -3.70 5.37 8.83
N LEU A 44 -3.23 5.65 10.05
CA LEU A 44 -3.29 6.99 10.66
C LEU A 44 -2.00 7.78 10.51
N ASP A 45 -0.90 7.13 10.17
CA ASP A 45 0.39 7.78 9.93
C ASP A 45 0.49 8.42 8.54
N THR A 46 1.60 9.00 8.25
CA THR A 46 1.95 9.59 6.95
C THR A 46 3.46 9.54 6.78
N VAL A 47 3.92 9.71 5.56
CA VAL A 47 5.32 10.05 5.27
C VAL A 47 5.73 11.36 5.98
N PRO A 48 7.04 11.66 6.13
CA PRO A 48 7.51 12.92 6.71
C PRO A 48 6.91 14.14 6.03
N ILE A 49 6.53 15.14 6.84
CA ILE A 49 5.99 16.42 6.41
C ILE A 49 6.95 17.12 5.44
N ALA A 50 6.42 17.64 4.33
CA ALA A 50 7.16 18.31 3.27
C ALA A 50 6.60 19.72 2.99
N ASP A 51 6.53 20.58 4.00
CA ASP A 51 5.97 21.95 3.98
C ASP A 51 4.46 21.98 3.60
N ASN A 52 3.74 20.90 3.84
CA ASN A 52 2.34 20.69 3.48
C ASN A 52 1.40 20.57 4.70
N VAL A 53 1.74 21.25 5.78
CA VAL A 53 0.88 21.46 6.97
C VAL A 53 0.90 22.94 7.37
N PRO A 54 -0.17 23.49 7.98
CA PRO A 54 -1.44 22.84 8.28
C PRO A 54 -2.28 22.55 7.03
N GLY A 55 -3.14 21.50 7.11
CA GLY A 55 -4.11 21.24 6.06
C GLY A 55 -5.14 22.37 5.94
N HIS A 56 -5.58 22.67 4.72
CA HIS A 56 -6.55 23.72 4.45
C HIS A 56 -7.36 23.45 3.18
N PHE A 57 -8.54 24.05 3.11
CA PHE A 57 -9.33 24.04 1.88
C PHE A 57 -8.85 25.12 0.93
N THR A 58 -8.77 24.78 -0.35
CA THR A 58 -8.44 25.70 -1.43
C THR A 58 -9.18 25.30 -2.70
N VAL A 59 -8.93 26.01 -3.81
CA VAL A 59 -9.44 25.66 -5.13
C VAL A 59 -8.25 25.39 -6.03
N ASN A 60 -8.26 24.26 -6.73
CA ASN A 60 -7.20 23.88 -7.65
C ASN A 60 -7.32 24.62 -9.01
N ALA A 61 -6.36 24.39 -9.90
CA ALA A 61 -6.35 25.02 -11.23
C ALA A 61 -7.55 24.65 -12.12
N ALA A 62 -8.23 23.55 -11.84
CA ALA A 62 -9.45 23.11 -12.52
C ALA A 62 -10.73 23.75 -11.93
N GLY A 63 -10.62 24.56 -10.87
CA GLY A 63 -11.75 25.17 -10.20
C GLY A 63 -12.44 24.28 -9.18
N GLU A 64 -11.86 23.14 -8.84
CA GLU A 64 -12.41 22.20 -7.88
C GLU A 64 -11.99 22.57 -6.45
N ARG A 65 -12.93 22.45 -5.51
CA ARG A 65 -12.63 22.58 -4.07
C ARG A 65 -11.83 21.37 -3.61
N VAL A 66 -10.65 21.59 -3.07
CA VAL A 66 -9.74 20.53 -2.59
C VAL A 66 -9.38 20.74 -1.14
N LEU A 67 -9.12 19.64 -0.42
CA LEU A 67 -8.44 19.64 0.86
C LEU A 67 -6.95 19.37 0.59
N TYR A 68 -6.13 20.38 0.82
CA TYR A 68 -4.67 20.31 0.74
C TYR A 68 -4.07 19.92 2.09
N GLY A 69 -3.06 19.06 2.10
CA GLY A 69 -2.31 18.74 3.31
C GLY A 69 -1.70 17.34 3.31
N CYS A 70 -0.67 17.14 4.12
CA CYS A 70 -0.02 15.85 4.32
C CYS A 70 -1.03 14.82 4.85
N GLY A 71 -1.14 13.67 4.16
CA GLY A 71 -2.11 12.62 4.47
C GLY A 71 -3.54 12.92 4.01
N SER A 72 -3.78 14.02 3.27
CA SER A 72 -5.12 14.30 2.73
C SER A 72 -5.54 13.28 1.68
N VAL A 73 -4.60 12.73 0.93
CA VAL A 73 -4.79 11.64 -0.01
C VAL A 73 -4.47 10.31 0.65
N ASP A 74 -3.32 10.21 1.30
CA ASP A 74 -2.76 8.97 1.83
C ASP A 74 -2.65 9.02 3.36
N MET A 75 -3.65 8.45 4.11
CA MET A 75 -4.97 8.08 3.58
C MET A 75 -6.11 8.59 4.50
N LYS A 76 -5.90 9.76 5.16
CA LYS A 76 -6.85 10.27 6.18
C LYS A 76 -8.24 10.61 5.63
N SER A 77 -8.37 10.87 4.30
CA SER A 77 -9.67 10.99 3.67
C SER A 77 -10.44 9.68 3.67
N GLY A 78 -9.77 8.55 3.46
CA GLY A 78 -10.35 7.22 3.59
C GLY A 78 -10.78 6.94 5.02
N ASP A 79 -9.94 7.24 5.99
CA ASP A 79 -10.26 7.12 7.42
C ASP A 79 -11.49 7.94 7.81
N ALA A 80 -11.57 9.18 7.31
CA ALA A 80 -12.71 10.06 7.58
C ALA A 80 -14.02 9.52 6.97
N VAL A 81 -13.95 8.91 5.78
CA VAL A 81 -15.11 8.21 5.17
C VAL A 81 -15.56 7.06 6.06
N PHE A 82 -14.65 6.24 6.54
CA PHE A 82 -15.00 5.09 7.40
C PHE A 82 -15.60 5.53 8.74
N LEU A 83 -15.01 6.53 9.39
CA LEU A 83 -15.55 7.11 10.63
C LEU A 83 -16.95 7.70 10.42
N HIS A 84 -17.15 8.44 9.33
CA HIS A 84 -18.45 9.03 9.00
C HIS A 84 -19.51 7.95 8.75
N LEU A 85 -19.17 6.89 8.02
CA LEU A 85 -20.10 5.78 7.77
C LEU A 85 -20.42 5.02 9.07
N ALA A 86 -19.45 4.79 9.94
CA ALA A 86 -19.68 4.17 11.25
C ALA A 86 -20.65 4.97 12.11
N ALA A 87 -20.59 6.31 12.04
CA ALA A 87 -21.46 7.20 12.81
C ALA A 87 -22.87 7.39 12.21
N THR A 88 -23.03 7.21 10.90
CA THR A 88 -24.24 7.61 10.17
C THR A 88 -25.02 6.47 9.50
N VAL A 89 -24.46 5.26 9.38
CA VAL A 89 -25.18 4.09 8.89
C VAL A 89 -25.80 3.35 10.08
N ALA A 90 -27.08 3.59 10.32
CA ALA A 90 -27.78 3.03 11.47
C ALA A 90 -28.05 1.52 11.30
N GLU A 91 -28.41 1.09 10.10
CA GLU A 91 -28.84 -0.27 9.79
C GLU A 91 -28.05 -0.88 8.62
N PRO A 92 -26.77 -1.22 8.83
CA PRO A 92 -25.99 -1.91 7.82
C PRO A 92 -26.55 -3.31 7.54
N VAL A 93 -26.34 -3.81 6.31
CA VAL A 93 -26.66 -5.21 5.94
C VAL A 93 -25.51 -6.18 6.23
N HIS A 94 -24.39 -5.68 6.69
CA HIS A 94 -23.21 -6.42 7.10
C HIS A 94 -22.84 -6.11 8.54
N ASP A 95 -22.30 -7.06 9.28
CA ASP A 95 -21.53 -6.73 10.46
C ASP A 95 -20.25 -6.00 10.04
N LEU A 96 -19.84 -4.99 10.80
CA LEU A 96 -18.69 -4.14 10.47
C LEU A 96 -17.54 -4.39 11.44
N THR A 97 -16.33 -4.35 10.93
CA THR A 97 -15.09 -4.17 11.70
C THR A 97 -14.36 -2.96 11.12
N LEU A 98 -14.00 -2.01 11.96
CA LEU A 98 -13.14 -0.89 11.61
C LEU A 98 -11.78 -1.08 12.27
N ILE A 99 -10.71 -0.81 11.51
CA ILE A 99 -9.33 -0.92 11.98
C ILE A 99 -8.60 0.34 11.56
N PHE A 100 -8.20 1.16 12.53
CA PHE A 100 -7.35 2.33 12.30
C PHE A 100 -6.00 2.06 12.94
N TYR A 101 -4.96 1.96 12.12
CA TYR A 101 -3.64 1.50 12.54
C TYR A 101 -2.53 2.49 12.23
N ASP A 102 -1.36 2.28 12.79
CA ASP A 102 -0.18 3.13 12.60
C ASP A 102 0.94 2.39 11.87
N CYS A 103 1.95 3.15 11.46
CA CYS A 103 3.20 2.63 10.92
C CYS A 103 3.06 1.81 9.63
N GLU A 104 2.14 2.17 8.73
CA GLU A 104 2.06 1.61 7.38
C GLU A 104 3.26 2.07 6.54
N GLU A 105 3.63 3.34 6.68
CA GLU A 105 4.58 4.07 5.84
C GLU A 105 6.06 3.81 6.20
N ILE A 106 6.33 2.89 7.11
CA ILE A 106 7.67 2.57 7.57
C ILE A 106 7.95 1.06 7.49
N ALA A 107 9.00 0.58 8.18
CA ALA A 107 9.36 -0.84 8.13
C ALA A 107 8.25 -1.74 8.68
N SER A 108 7.98 -2.85 7.98
CA SER A 108 6.87 -3.78 8.24
C SER A 108 6.82 -4.34 9.66
N GLU A 109 7.96 -4.38 10.37
CA GLU A 109 8.03 -4.83 11.77
C GLU A 109 7.27 -3.91 12.74
N PHE A 110 7.08 -2.63 12.37
CA PHE A 110 6.36 -1.63 13.16
C PHE A 110 4.88 -1.50 12.78
N ASN A 111 4.46 -2.08 11.64
CA ASN A 111 3.12 -1.95 11.11
C ASN A 111 2.05 -2.42 12.11
N GLY A 112 1.15 -1.49 12.49
CA GLY A 112 0.12 -1.75 13.51
C GLY A 112 -0.85 -2.86 13.12
N LEU A 113 -1.22 -2.99 11.84
CA LEU A 113 -2.06 -4.09 11.36
C LEU A 113 -1.34 -5.44 11.49
N GLY A 114 -0.02 -5.48 11.26
CA GLY A 114 0.80 -6.66 11.51
C GLY A 114 0.85 -7.05 12.99
N HIS A 115 0.78 -6.06 13.90
CA HIS A 115 0.65 -6.33 15.33
C HIS A 115 -0.71 -6.95 15.67
N ILE A 116 -1.81 -6.43 15.07
CA ILE A 116 -3.15 -7.02 15.25
C ILE A 116 -3.20 -8.44 14.66
N GLU A 117 -2.60 -8.67 13.53
CA GLU A 117 -2.52 -10.00 12.91
C GLU A 117 -1.89 -11.04 13.83
N ARG A 118 -0.88 -10.65 14.62
CA ARG A 118 -0.18 -11.51 15.57
C ARG A 118 -0.92 -11.66 16.89
N ASP A 119 -1.41 -10.55 17.46
CA ASP A 119 -1.86 -10.47 18.84
C ASP A 119 -3.39 -10.66 19.00
N LEU A 120 -4.17 -10.26 17.99
CA LEU A 120 -5.63 -10.24 17.97
C LEU A 120 -6.19 -10.67 16.60
N PRO A 121 -5.77 -11.83 16.04
CA PRO A 121 -6.07 -12.25 14.68
C PRO A 121 -7.56 -12.37 14.36
N GLU A 122 -8.42 -12.56 15.36
CA GLU A 122 -9.87 -12.63 15.22
C GLU A 122 -10.51 -11.28 14.80
N TRP A 123 -9.80 -10.17 14.98
CA TRP A 123 -10.27 -8.85 14.54
C TRP A 123 -10.10 -8.63 13.04
N LEU A 124 -9.28 -9.45 12.37
CA LEU A 124 -9.12 -9.40 10.93
C LEU A 124 -10.15 -10.25 10.19
N ALA A 125 -10.95 -11.06 10.91
CA ALA A 125 -11.93 -11.92 10.27
C ALA A 125 -13.04 -11.12 9.55
N GLY A 126 -13.35 -11.52 8.32
CA GLY A 126 -14.37 -10.89 7.48
C GLY A 126 -14.55 -11.63 6.15
N ASP A 127 -15.61 -11.26 5.43
CA ASP A 127 -15.92 -11.78 4.09
C ASP A 127 -15.35 -10.88 2.98
N LEU A 128 -15.04 -9.62 3.34
CA LEU A 128 -14.35 -8.65 2.49
C LEU A 128 -13.62 -7.64 3.38
N ALA A 129 -12.39 -7.27 3.00
CA ALA A 129 -11.70 -6.12 3.53
C ALA A 129 -11.62 -5.00 2.48
N VAL A 130 -11.91 -3.78 2.90
CA VAL A 130 -11.77 -2.55 2.10
C VAL A 130 -10.76 -1.67 2.81
N LEU A 131 -9.61 -1.42 2.18
CA LEU A 131 -8.64 -0.45 2.66
C LEU A 131 -8.94 0.90 2.01
N GLY A 132 -8.99 1.96 2.83
CA GLY A 132 -9.36 3.31 2.40
C GLY A 132 -8.26 4.05 1.63
N GLU A 133 -7.33 3.33 1.05
CA GLU A 133 -6.23 3.79 0.23
C GLU A 133 -6.69 4.67 -0.95
N PRO A 134 -5.89 5.66 -1.36
CA PRO A 134 -6.26 6.51 -2.49
C PRO A 134 -6.38 5.70 -3.77
N SER A 135 -7.53 5.81 -4.41
CA SER A 135 -7.83 5.11 -5.65
C SER A 135 -8.64 5.95 -6.65
N GLY A 136 -8.97 7.19 -6.30
CA GLY A 136 -9.80 8.07 -7.14
C GLY A 136 -11.22 7.54 -7.38
N GLY A 137 -11.75 6.74 -6.45
CA GLY A 137 -13.07 6.10 -6.61
C GLY A 137 -13.08 4.90 -7.56
N TRP A 138 -11.90 4.34 -7.90
CA TRP A 138 -11.75 3.05 -8.54
C TRP A 138 -11.57 1.95 -7.49
N ILE A 139 -12.05 0.76 -7.76
CA ILE A 139 -11.65 -0.41 -6.98
C ILE A 139 -10.28 -0.85 -7.48
N GLU A 140 -9.24 -0.66 -6.68
CA GLU A 140 -7.93 -1.21 -6.96
C GLU A 140 -7.80 -2.58 -6.29
N ALA A 141 -7.83 -3.62 -7.11
CA ALA A 141 -7.91 -5.00 -6.69
C ALA A 141 -6.52 -5.61 -6.49
N GLY A 142 -6.36 -6.38 -5.42
CA GLY A 142 -5.09 -6.98 -5.04
C GLY A 142 -3.98 -5.93 -4.87
N CYS A 143 -2.73 -6.37 -4.95
CA CYS A 143 -1.55 -5.51 -5.04
C CYS A 143 -0.35 -6.28 -5.57
N GLN A 144 0.65 -5.58 -6.15
CA GLN A 144 1.91 -6.20 -6.50
C GLN A 144 2.73 -6.50 -5.25
N GLY A 145 3.52 -7.58 -5.29
CA GLY A 145 4.54 -7.85 -4.29
C GLY A 145 5.74 -6.93 -4.45
N THR A 146 6.53 -6.84 -3.41
CA THR A 146 7.79 -6.09 -3.40
C THR A 146 8.94 -6.96 -2.92
N LEU A 147 10.09 -6.82 -3.57
CA LEU A 147 11.34 -7.46 -3.17
C LEU A 147 12.46 -6.44 -3.29
N ARG A 148 13.25 -6.28 -2.25
CA ARG A 148 14.47 -5.48 -2.26
C ARG A 148 15.68 -6.38 -2.07
N VAL A 149 16.66 -6.21 -2.93
CA VAL A 149 17.91 -6.94 -2.85
C VAL A 149 19.08 -5.99 -2.90
N ARG A 150 20.14 -6.32 -2.15
CA ARG A 150 21.44 -5.68 -2.25
C ARG A 150 22.38 -6.58 -3.01
N LEU A 151 22.99 -6.05 -4.05
CA LEU A 151 24.02 -6.70 -4.85
C LEU A 151 25.34 -6.02 -4.56
N THR A 152 26.31 -6.77 -4.04
CA THR A 152 27.63 -6.25 -3.69
C THR A 152 28.69 -6.86 -4.60
N THR A 153 29.55 -6.01 -5.14
CA THR A 153 30.74 -6.39 -5.91
C THR A 153 32.00 -6.14 -5.09
N ALA A 154 32.92 -7.08 -5.13
CA ALA A 154 34.25 -6.98 -4.49
C ALA A 154 35.31 -6.68 -5.53
N GLY A 155 36.37 -5.98 -5.11
CA GLY A 155 37.51 -5.63 -5.92
C GLY A 155 38.80 -5.72 -5.11
N ILE A 156 39.85 -5.08 -5.60
CA ILE A 156 41.15 -5.00 -4.96
C ILE A 156 41.55 -3.53 -4.82
N ARG A 157 41.75 -3.09 -3.58
CA ARG A 157 42.17 -1.71 -3.29
C ARG A 157 43.56 -1.40 -3.78
N ALA A 158 43.72 -0.22 -4.40
CA ALA A 158 45.00 0.27 -4.85
C ALA A 158 45.01 1.80 -4.88
N HIS A 159 46.20 2.39 -4.99
CA HIS A 159 46.35 3.80 -5.29
C HIS A 159 45.90 4.11 -6.72
N SER A 160 45.06 5.10 -6.96
CA SER A 160 44.52 5.41 -8.31
C SER A 160 45.63 5.73 -9.35
N ALA A 161 46.77 6.29 -8.91
CA ALA A 161 47.95 6.47 -9.79
C ALA A 161 48.63 5.16 -10.18
N ARG A 162 48.25 4.03 -9.62
CA ARG A 162 48.72 2.68 -9.93
C ARG A 162 47.55 1.71 -10.04
N ALA A 163 46.52 2.12 -10.78
CA ALA A 163 45.24 1.40 -10.90
C ALA A 163 45.43 -0.05 -11.40
N TRP A 164 46.50 -0.36 -12.14
CA TRP A 164 46.80 -1.71 -12.62
C TRP A 164 47.15 -2.72 -11.50
N LEU A 165 47.36 -2.25 -10.25
CA LEU A 165 47.58 -3.12 -9.08
C LEU A 165 46.26 -3.43 -8.35
N GLY A 166 45.14 -2.81 -8.76
CA GLY A 166 43.84 -2.97 -8.16
C GLY A 166 42.84 -3.58 -9.11
N ASP A 167 41.64 -3.82 -8.57
CA ASP A 167 40.45 -4.19 -9.32
C ASP A 167 39.29 -3.34 -8.81
N ASN A 168 38.66 -2.56 -9.68
CA ASN A 168 37.67 -1.56 -9.30
C ASN A 168 36.28 -2.17 -9.14
N ALA A 169 35.82 -2.28 -7.89
CA ALA A 169 34.50 -2.79 -7.58
C ALA A 169 33.35 -1.96 -8.21
N ILE A 170 33.52 -0.64 -8.38
CA ILE A 170 32.50 0.19 -9.08
C ILE A 170 32.40 -0.22 -10.55
N HIS A 171 33.51 -0.50 -11.22
CA HIS A 171 33.48 -0.96 -12.62
C HIS A 171 32.77 -2.30 -12.76
N ARG A 172 32.83 -3.16 -11.73
CA ARG A 172 32.12 -4.44 -11.69
C ARG A 172 30.62 -4.31 -11.55
N LEU A 173 30.06 -3.12 -11.18
CA LEU A 173 28.63 -2.83 -11.25
C LEU A 173 28.12 -2.65 -12.69
N ALA A 174 28.97 -2.32 -13.66
CA ALA A 174 28.55 -2.04 -15.03
C ALA A 174 27.69 -3.15 -15.66
N PRO A 175 28.06 -4.45 -15.64
CA PRO A 175 27.21 -5.52 -16.17
C PRO A 175 25.91 -5.71 -15.39
N ILE A 176 25.85 -5.39 -14.09
CA ILE A 176 24.64 -5.43 -13.28
C ILE A 176 23.69 -4.34 -13.76
N LEU A 177 24.18 -3.10 -13.86
CA LEU A 177 23.37 -1.95 -14.32
C LEU A 177 22.91 -2.12 -15.77
N GLN A 178 23.76 -2.73 -16.62
CA GLN A 178 23.37 -3.04 -18.00
C GLN A 178 22.20 -4.03 -18.05
N ARG A 179 22.24 -5.11 -17.25
CA ARG A 179 21.13 -6.08 -17.20
C ARG A 179 19.83 -5.45 -16.68
N LEU A 180 19.94 -4.52 -15.73
CA LEU A 180 18.77 -3.76 -15.25
C LEU A 180 18.21 -2.82 -16.34
N ALA A 181 19.11 -2.15 -17.10
CA ALA A 181 18.70 -1.27 -18.19
C ALA A 181 18.03 -2.04 -19.36
N ASP A 182 18.49 -3.26 -19.61
CA ASP A 182 17.95 -4.13 -20.67
C ASP A 182 16.77 -4.98 -20.21
N TYR A 183 16.43 -4.96 -18.92
CA TYR A 183 15.35 -5.78 -18.35
C TYR A 183 14.01 -5.47 -19.01
N ARG A 184 13.29 -6.52 -19.40
CA ARG A 184 11.95 -6.43 -19.96
C ARG A 184 10.96 -6.98 -18.97
N ALA A 185 10.27 -6.07 -18.31
CA ALA A 185 9.21 -6.43 -17.37
C ALA A 185 8.01 -7.05 -18.10
N ARG A 186 7.38 -8.04 -17.47
CA ARG A 186 6.15 -8.62 -18.01
C ARG A 186 4.93 -7.82 -17.56
N GLU A 187 3.90 -7.84 -18.38
CA GLU A 187 2.54 -7.47 -18.01
C GLU A 187 1.71 -8.75 -17.81
N VAL A 188 0.90 -8.79 -16.75
CA VAL A 188 0.13 -9.97 -16.38
C VAL A 188 -1.31 -9.58 -16.17
N ASP A 189 -2.23 -10.16 -16.94
CA ASP A 189 -3.67 -10.03 -16.71
C ASP A 189 -4.12 -11.12 -15.74
N ILE A 190 -4.72 -10.71 -14.63
CA ILE A 190 -5.33 -11.60 -13.65
C ILE A 190 -6.74 -11.07 -13.37
N ASP A 191 -7.76 -11.82 -13.75
CA ASP A 191 -9.16 -11.46 -13.57
C ASP A 191 -9.53 -10.07 -14.17
N GLY A 192 -8.90 -9.68 -15.29
CA GLY A 192 -9.10 -8.40 -15.94
C GLY A 192 -8.29 -7.23 -15.32
N CYS A 193 -7.46 -7.51 -14.32
CA CYS A 193 -6.53 -6.57 -13.72
C CYS A 193 -5.13 -6.77 -14.32
N VAL A 194 -4.64 -5.78 -15.06
CA VAL A 194 -3.31 -5.83 -15.68
C VAL A 194 -2.25 -5.32 -14.70
N TYR A 195 -1.41 -6.21 -14.20
CA TYR A 195 -0.26 -5.90 -13.35
C TYR A 195 0.98 -5.70 -14.20
N ARG A 196 1.80 -4.69 -13.86
CA ARG A 196 3.05 -4.37 -14.57
C ARG A 196 4.21 -4.55 -13.64
N GLU A 197 5.05 -5.57 -13.88
CA GLU A 197 6.26 -5.78 -13.11
C GLU A 197 7.30 -4.67 -13.38
N GLY A 198 8.27 -4.53 -12.50
CA GLY A 198 9.38 -3.60 -12.68
C GLY A 198 10.57 -3.98 -11.83
N LEU A 199 11.76 -4.05 -12.45
CA LEU A 199 13.02 -4.32 -11.78
C LEU A 199 13.95 -3.11 -12.00
N SER A 200 14.33 -2.41 -10.92
CA SER A 200 15.06 -1.15 -11.01
C SER A 200 16.13 -1.02 -9.94
N ALA A 201 17.30 -0.48 -10.31
CA ALA A 201 18.26 0.03 -9.34
C ALA A 201 17.67 1.28 -8.68
N VAL A 202 17.67 1.32 -7.35
CA VAL A 202 17.12 2.45 -6.57
C VAL A 202 18.20 3.22 -5.80
N ARG A 203 19.38 2.60 -5.59
CA ARG A 203 20.54 3.23 -4.93
C ARG A 203 21.83 2.56 -5.42
N VAL A 204 22.91 3.36 -5.49
CA VAL A 204 24.26 2.88 -5.80
C VAL A 204 25.24 3.50 -4.82
N PHE A 205 26.15 2.69 -4.27
CA PHE A 205 27.19 3.14 -3.37
C PHE A 205 28.56 2.59 -3.82
N GLY A 206 29.61 3.36 -3.60
CA GLY A 206 30.99 2.93 -3.84
C GLY A 206 31.98 4.08 -3.70
N GLY A 207 33.23 3.67 -3.44
CA GLY A 207 34.33 4.60 -3.24
C GLY A 207 34.49 5.11 -1.81
N VAL A 208 35.75 5.36 -1.43
CA VAL A 208 36.12 5.84 -0.08
C VAL A 208 36.94 7.14 -0.12
N ALA A 209 37.74 7.36 -1.19
CA ALA A 209 38.51 8.57 -1.41
C ALA A 209 38.88 8.71 -2.91
N GLY A 210 39.09 9.95 -3.37
CA GLY A 210 39.32 10.24 -4.79
C GLY A 210 40.62 9.69 -5.37
N ASN A 211 41.57 9.23 -4.54
CA ASN A 211 42.84 8.61 -4.94
C ASN A 211 42.94 7.12 -4.63
N VAL A 212 41.83 6.46 -4.35
CA VAL A 212 41.74 5.03 -4.03
C VAL A 212 40.88 4.30 -5.06
N VAL A 213 41.40 3.21 -5.65
CA VAL A 213 40.57 2.24 -6.39
C VAL A 213 39.70 1.50 -5.40
N PRO A 214 38.36 1.57 -5.51
CA PRO A 214 37.47 0.98 -4.52
C PRO A 214 37.46 -0.55 -4.60
N ASP A 215 37.50 -1.18 -3.43
CA ASP A 215 37.46 -2.63 -3.24
C ASP A 215 36.05 -3.17 -2.91
N ALA A 216 35.04 -2.27 -2.76
CA ALA A 216 33.65 -2.64 -2.59
C ALA A 216 32.74 -1.61 -3.27
N ALA A 217 31.64 -2.10 -3.87
CA ALA A 217 30.54 -1.29 -4.37
C ALA A 217 29.23 -2.06 -4.28
N GLU A 218 28.13 -1.35 -4.13
CA GLU A 218 26.80 -1.91 -3.89
C GLU A 218 25.75 -1.24 -4.78
N VAL A 219 24.75 -2.01 -5.16
CA VAL A 219 23.51 -1.50 -5.75
C VAL A 219 22.30 -2.12 -5.04
N ASP A 220 21.40 -1.27 -4.57
CA ASP A 220 20.09 -1.71 -4.09
C ASP A 220 19.11 -1.75 -5.25
N VAL A 221 18.48 -2.91 -5.44
CA VAL A 221 17.52 -3.18 -6.51
C VAL A 221 16.15 -3.44 -5.91
N ASN A 222 15.12 -2.80 -6.47
CA ASN A 222 13.73 -3.08 -6.14
C ASN A 222 13.06 -3.85 -7.29
N PHE A 223 12.37 -4.93 -6.96
CA PHE A 223 11.52 -5.68 -7.87
C PHE A 223 10.07 -5.58 -7.41
N ARG A 224 9.21 -5.01 -8.25
CA ARG A 224 7.77 -5.06 -8.12
C ARG A 224 7.26 -6.18 -9.00
N PHE A 225 6.63 -7.20 -8.39
CA PHE A 225 6.22 -8.41 -9.10
C PHE A 225 4.70 -8.62 -9.01
N ALA A 226 4.14 -9.21 -10.06
CA ALA A 226 2.72 -9.52 -10.12
C ALA A 226 2.35 -10.58 -9.09
N PRO A 227 1.12 -10.57 -8.54
CA PRO A 227 0.72 -11.41 -7.42
C PRO A 227 0.56 -12.90 -7.76
N ASP A 228 0.74 -13.30 -9.01
CA ASP A 228 0.84 -14.70 -9.44
C ASP A 228 2.20 -15.35 -9.08
N ARG A 229 3.19 -14.54 -8.65
CA ARG A 229 4.47 -15.02 -8.11
C ARG A 229 4.44 -15.03 -6.59
N THR A 230 4.98 -16.09 -5.99
CA THR A 230 5.38 -16.10 -4.59
C THR A 230 6.68 -15.30 -4.39
N VAL A 231 6.97 -14.90 -3.15
CA VAL A 231 8.25 -14.25 -2.79
C VAL A 231 9.45 -15.12 -3.20
N ALA A 232 9.37 -16.44 -3.01
CA ALA A 232 10.44 -17.37 -3.39
C ALA A 232 10.68 -17.35 -4.92
N GLN A 233 9.63 -17.36 -5.72
CA GLN A 233 9.73 -17.26 -7.18
C GLN A 233 10.25 -15.89 -7.63
N ALA A 234 9.91 -14.81 -6.92
CA ALA A 234 10.42 -13.47 -7.19
C ALA A 234 11.93 -13.40 -6.91
N ILE A 235 12.39 -13.97 -5.79
CA ILE A 235 13.82 -14.05 -5.45
C ILE A 235 14.59 -14.84 -6.52
N GLU A 236 14.09 -16.01 -6.91
CA GLU A 236 14.75 -16.83 -7.93
C GLU A 236 14.80 -16.12 -9.27
N HIS A 237 13.72 -15.49 -9.70
CA HIS A 237 13.69 -14.68 -10.92
C HIS A 237 14.77 -13.58 -10.91
N VAL A 238 14.92 -12.84 -9.80
CA VAL A 238 15.96 -11.79 -9.71
C VAL A 238 17.36 -12.42 -9.70
N ARG A 239 17.56 -13.59 -9.08
CA ARG A 239 18.83 -14.33 -9.15
C ARG A 239 19.18 -14.73 -10.59
N GLU A 240 18.20 -15.23 -11.34
CA GLU A 240 18.37 -15.61 -12.75
C GLU A 240 18.84 -14.44 -13.62
N VAL A 241 18.29 -13.23 -13.38
CA VAL A 241 18.71 -12.01 -14.09
C VAL A 241 20.21 -11.75 -13.94
N PHE A 242 20.80 -12.08 -12.80
CA PHE A 242 22.23 -11.82 -12.52
C PHE A 242 23.11 -13.08 -12.59
N THR A 243 22.60 -14.19 -13.12
CA THR A 243 23.37 -15.44 -13.28
C THR A 243 24.67 -15.23 -14.04
N GLY A 244 25.76 -15.79 -13.53
CA GLY A 244 27.11 -15.72 -14.13
C GLY A 244 27.86 -14.43 -13.81
N LEU A 245 27.32 -13.52 -13.02
CA LEU A 245 28.07 -12.39 -12.46
C LEU A 245 28.63 -12.73 -11.08
N GLU A 246 29.88 -12.30 -10.83
CA GLU A 246 30.51 -12.42 -9.51
C GLU A 246 29.98 -11.32 -8.60
N LEU A 247 29.06 -11.66 -7.71
CA LEU A 247 28.45 -10.74 -6.74
C LEU A 247 27.92 -11.47 -5.51
N THR A 248 27.75 -10.75 -4.41
CA THR A 248 26.97 -11.19 -3.26
C THR A 248 25.53 -10.71 -3.44
N PHE A 249 24.58 -11.59 -3.21
CA PHE A 249 23.15 -11.34 -3.32
C PHE A 249 22.50 -11.46 -1.94
N GLU A 250 21.97 -10.36 -1.41
CA GLU A 250 21.30 -10.27 -0.12
C GLU A 250 19.86 -9.80 -0.31
N VAL A 251 18.89 -10.53 0.25
CA VAL A 251 17.50 -10.05 0.34
C VAL A 251 17.40 -9.16 1.56
N THR A 252 17.07 -7.88 1.35
CA THR A 252 16.96 -6.89 2.44
C THR A 252 15.52 -6.65 2.89
N ASP A 253 14.54 -6.92 2.00
CA ASP A 253 13.11 -6.80 2.31
C ASP A 253 12.29 -7.58 1.28
N ALA A 254 11.16 -8.17 1.70
CA ALA A 254 10.24 -8.85 0.80
C ALA A 254 8.84 -8.94 1.39
N ALA A 255 7.83 -8.63 0.56
CA ALA A 255 6.43 -8.82 0.90
C ALA A 255 5.66 -9.44 -0.30
N PRO A 256 4.76 -10.40 -0.06
CA PRO A 256 3.97 -11.01 -1.12
C PRO A 256 2.95 -10.02 -1.69
N GLY A 257 2.58 -10.20 -2.95
CA GLY A 257 1.42 -9.55 -3.54
C GLY A 257 0.10 -10.19 -3.09
N ALA A 258 -1.00 -9.58 -3.48
CA ALA A 258 -2.35 -10.11 -3.29
C ALA A 258 -3.06 -10.28 -4.63
N LEU A 259 -3.67 -11.44 -4.86
CA LEU A 259 -4.55 -11.66 -6.00
C LEU A 259 -5.77 -10.73 -5.93
N PRO A 260 -6.42 -10.41 -7.08
CA PRO A 260 -7.53 -9.44 -7.11
C PRO A 260 -8.71 -9.77 -6.19
N GLY A 261 -9.03 -11.04 -5.96
CA GLY A 261 -10.11 -11.45 -5.07
C GLY A 261 -11.53 -11.08 -5.53
N LEU A 262 -11.71 -10.69 -6.81
CA LEU A 262 -12.94 -10.12 -7.37
C LEU A 262 -14.08 -11.15 -7.56
N THR A 263 -13.78 -12.44 -7.48
CA THR A 263 -14.76 -13.53 -7.67
C THR A 263 -15.63 -13.74 -6.43
N ALA A 264 -15.22 -13.25 -5.26
CA ALA A 264 -15.97 -13.37 -4.02
C ALA A 264 -17.31 -12.61 -4.09
N PRO A 265 -18.42 -13.16 -3.54
CA PRO A 265 -19.73 -12.49 -3.56
C PRO A 265 -19.70 -11.07 -3.02
N ALA A 266 -19.11 -10.86 -1.83
CA ALA A 266 -19.03 -9.54 -1.20
C ALA A 266 -18.23 -8.52 -2.06
N ALA A 267 -17.21 -8.95 -2.79
CA ALA A 267 -16.48 -8.07 -3.71
C ALA A 267 -17.35 -7.70 -4.93
N LYS A 268 -18.13 -8.64 -5.46
CA LYS A 268 -19.06 -8.36 -6.58
C LYS A 268 -20.15 -7.35 -6.19
N ASP A 269 -20.66 -7.44 -4.96
CA ASP A 269 -21.66 -6.52 -4.46
C ASP A 269 -21.09 -5.10 -4.30
N LEU A 270 -19.84 -4.98 -3.82
CA LEU A 270 -19.12 -3.70 -3.78
C LEU A 270 -18.93 -3.12 -5.19
N ILE A 271 -18.47 -3.94 -6.16
CA ILE A 271 -18.29 -3.52 -7.56
C ILE A 271 -19.61 -3.01 -8.14
N ALA A 272 -20.72 -3.72 -7.90
CA ALA A 272 -22.02 -3.30 -8.38
C ALA A 272 -22.44 -1.95 -7.78
N SER A 273 -22.20 -1.73 -6.48
CA SER A 273 -22.48 -0.46 -5.82
C SER A 273 -21.65 0.68 -6.39
N VAL A 274 -20.34 0.48 -6.58
CA VAL A 274 -19.44 1.49 -7.16
C VAL A 274 -19.88 1.85 -8.58
N ASN A 275 -20.17 0.86 -9.42
CA ASN A 275 -20.62 1.07 -10.80
C ASN A 275 -21.96 1.80 -10.89
N SER A 276 -22.90 1.54 -9.96
CA SER A 276 -24.21 2.20 -9.94
C SER A 276 -24.14 3.71 -9.64
N HIS A 277 -23.05 4.18 -9.05
CA HIS A 277 -22.79 5.59 -8.75
C HIS A 277 -21.79 6.25 -9.73
N GLY A 278 -21.51 5.61 -10.86
CA GLY A 278 -20.57 6.15 -11.86
C GLY A 278 -19.11 6.12 -11.40
N GLY A 279 -18.77 5.21 -10.49
CA GLY A 279 -17.37 4.95 -10.10
C GLY A 279 -16.53 4.43 -11.25
N GLY A 280 -15.21 4.47 -11.11
CA GLY A 280 -14.26 4.18 -12.17
C GLY A 280 -14.19 2.70 -12.64
N GLY A 281 -14.85 1.78 -11.93
CA GLY A 281 -14.73 0.34 -12.19
C GLY A 281 -13.60 -0.30 -11.39
N VAL A 282 -12.97 -1.34 -11.98
CA VAL A 282 -11.91 -2.14 -11.33
C VAL A 282 -10.61 -2.01 -12.11
N ARG A 283 -9.48 -1.94 -11.38
CA ARG A 283 -8.13 -1.98 -11.95
C ARG A 283 -7.13 -2.62 -10.98
N ALA A 284 -5.92 -2.93 -11.47
CA ALA A 284 -4.83 -3.44 -10.64
C ALA A 284 -4.24 -2.35 -9.74
N LYS A 285 -3.86 -2.71 -8.50
CA LYS A 285 -3.00 -1.88 -7.63
C LYS A 285 -1.53 -2.18 -7.90
N TYR A 286 -0.75 -1.17 -8.27
CA TYR A 286 0.69 -1.33 -8.54
C TYR A 286 1.55 -1.21 -7.28
N GLY A 287 1.16 -0.37 -6.33
CA GLY A 287 1.80 -0.31 -5.02
C GLY A 287 1.49 -1.55 -4.17
N TRP A 288 2.38 -1.90 -3.26
CA TRP A 288 2.06 -2.83 -2.19
C TRP A 288 1.19 -2.13 -1.15
N THR A 289 0.22 -2.83 -0.60
CA THR A 289 -0.61 -2.37 0.51
C THR A 289 -0.97 -3.53 1.43
N ASP A 290 -1.50 -3.24 2.59
CA ASP A 290 -1.90 -4.24 3.59
C ASP A 290 -3.07 -5.15 3.15
N VAL A 291 -3.67 -4.97 1.96
CA VAL A 291 -4.56 -5.99 1.36
C VAL A 291 -3.88 -7.36 1.27
N SER A 292 -2.55 -7.38 1.17
CA SER A 292 -1.74 -8.59 1.17
C SER A 292 -1.91 -9.42 2.45
N ARG A 293 -2.07 -8.78 3.62
CA ARG A 293 -2.27 -9.48 4.90
C ARG A 293 -3.62 -10.17 4.97
N PHE A 294 -4.67 -9.52 4.49
CA PHE A 294 -6.00 -10.12 4.37
C PHE A 294 -6.03 -11.27 3.37
N ALA A 295 -5.42 -11.06 2.19
CA ALA A 295 -5.32 -12.09 1.15
C ALA A 295 -4.56 -13.34 1.65
N ALA A 296 -3.48 -13.18 2.42
CA ALA A 296 -2.72 -14.28 3.02
C ALA A 296 -3.59 -15.12 4.00
N ARG A 297 -4.66 -14.54 4.54
CA ARG A 297 -5.65 -15.21 5.40
C ARG A 297 -6.85 -15.75 4.63
N GLY A 298 -6.84 -15.67 3.30
CA GLY A 298 -7.96 -16.10 2.44
C GLY A 298 -9.15 -15.13 2.44
N ILE A 299 -8.97 -13.90 2.92
CA ILE A 299 -10.01 -12.87 2.94
C ILE A 299 -9.82 -11.99 1.70
N PRO A 300 -10.82 -11.90 0.82
CA PRO A 300 -10.81 -10.97 -0.31
C PRO A 300 -10.57 -9.55 0.17
N ALA A 301 -9.67 -8.81 -0.49
CA ALA A 301 -9.35 -7.45 -0.05
C ALA A 301 -9.10 -6.54 -1.25
N VAL A 302 -9.59 -5.31 -1.16
CA VAL A 302 -9.45 -4.28 -2.19
C VAL A 302 -9.07 -2.94 -1.56
N ASN A 303 -8.43 -2.09 -2.36
CA ASN A 303 -8.21 -0.70 -2.01
C ASN A 303 -9.32 0.14 -2.64
N PHE A 304 -9.98 0.98 -1.84
CA PHE A 304 -11.05 1.85 -2.33
C PHE A 304 -11.19 3.08 -1.45
N GLY A 305 -10.77 4.22 -1.98
CA GLY A 305 -10.83 5.49 -1.27
C GLY A 305 -10.77 6.70 -2.21
N PRO A 306 -10.94 7.90 -1.66
CA PRO A 306 -10.83 9.14 -2.41
C PRO A 306 -9.37 9.53 -2.64
N GLY A 307 -9.13 10.38 -3.63
CA GLY A 307 -7.80 10.92 -3.96
C GLY A 307 -7.10 10.18 -5.08
N ASP A 308 -6.33 10.95 -5.85
CA ASP A 308 -5.44 10.40 -6.89
C ASP A 308 -4.19 9.81 -6.22
N PRO A 309 -3.92 8.49 -6.34
CA PRO A 309 -2.74 7.87 -5.74
C PRO A 309 -1.41 8.46 -6.24
N ASN A 310 -1.41 9.14 -7.39
CA ASN A 310 -0.23 9.82 -7.90
C ASN A 310 0.13 11.09 -7.11
N LEU A 311 -0.75 11.58 -6.24
CA LEU A 311 -0.50 12.73 -5.35
C LEU A 311 0.02 12.31 -3.97
N ALA A 312 -0.04 11.03 -3.62
CA ALA A 312 0.56 10.51 -2.40
C ALA A 312 2.06 10.86 -2.32
N HIS A 313 2.54 11.19 -1.12
CA HIS A 313 3.94 11.51 -0.80
C HIS A 313 4.49 12.79 -1.48
N LYS A 314 3.61 13.62 -2.06
CA LYS A 314 4.01 14.87 -2.71
C LYS A 314 3.82 16.10 -1.82
N ARG A 315 4.59 17.15 -2.11
CA ARG A 315 4.45 18.44 -1.42
C ARG A 315 3.08 19.09 -1.66
N ASP A 316 2.53 18.89 -2.85
CA ASP A 316 1.24 19.39 -3.29
C ASP A 316 0.09 18.40 -3.11
N GLU A 317 0.23 17.48 -2.16
CA GLU A 317 -0.78 16.49 -1.83
C GLU A 317 -2.12 17.16 -1.52
N HIS A 318 -3.16 16.75 -2.24
CA HIS A 318 -4.52 17.26 -2.06
C HIS A 318 -5.56 16.30 -2.61
N VAL A 319 -6.77 16.35 -2.03
CA VAL A 319 -7.90 15.53 -2.47
C VAL A 319 -9.10 16.42 -2.84
N PRO A 320 -9.78 16.18 -3.97
CA PRO A 320 -11.05 16.84 -4.28
C PRO A 320 -12.12 16.46 -3.26
N VAL A 321 -12.80 17.48 -2.70
CA VAL A 321 -13.85 17.28 -1.69
C VAL A 321 -14.99 16.42 -2.25
N ASP A 322 -15.33 16.61 -3.52
CA ASP A 322 -16.40 15.87 -4.19
C ASP A 322 -16.06 14.36 -4.30
N GLN A 323 -14.79 13.99 -4.40
CA GLN A 323 -14.39 12.57 -4.36
C GLN A 323 -14.64 11.94 -2.99
N ILE A 324 -14.38 12.67 -1.90
CA ILE A 324 -14.69 12.18 -0.55
C ILE A 324 -16.19 11.90 -0.42
N THR A 325 -17.01 12.82 -0.92
CA THR A 325 -18.47 12.67 -0.91
C THR A 325 -18.94 11.51 -1.78
N ALA A 326 -18.39 11.38 -2.98
CA ALA A 326 -18.75 10.30 -3.91
C ALA A 326 -18.39 8.91 -3.35
N VAL A 327 -17.17 8.73 -2.84
CA VAL A 327 -16.74 7.47 -2.21
C VAL A 327 -17.60 7.14 -1.00
N THR A 328 -17.96 8.16 -0.18
CA THR A 328 -18.88 7.97 0.94
C THR A 328 -20.23 7.45 0.48
N ALA A 329 -20.80 8.01 -0.58
CA ALA A 329 -22.09 7.58 -1.13
C ALA A 329 -22.03 6.14 -1.67
N MET A 330 -20.98 5.79 -2.39
CA MET A 330 -20.75 4.43 -2.93
C MET A 330 -20.69 3.39 -1.81
N LEU A 331 -19.88 3.65 -0.79
CA LEU A 331 -19.75 2.74 0.36
C LEU A 331 -21.03 2.69 1.19
N ARG A 332 -21.73 3.83 1.38
CA ARG A 332 -23.02 3.83 2.07
C ARG A 332 -24.00 2.91 1.37
N THR A 333 -24.16 3.03 0.06
CA THR A 333 -25.05 2.18 -0.73
C THR A 333 -24.66 0.69 -0.58
N TYR A 334 -23.38 0.37 -0.60
CA TYR A 334 -22.91 -1.00 -0.36
C TYR A 334 -23.31 -1.48 1.05
N LEU A 335 -22.99 -0.69 2.07
CA LEU A 335 -23.24 -1.05 3.48
C LEU A 335 -24.73 -1.12 3.84
N THR A 336 -25.59 -0.39 3.15
CA THR A 336 -27.06 -0.41 3.36
C THR A 336 -27.80 -1.37 2.41
N GLY A 337 -27.10 -1.99 1.46
CA GLY A 337 -27.73 -2.82 0.42
C GLY A 337 -28.67 -2.01 -0.50
N GLY A 338 -28.34 -0.74 -0.73
CA GLY A 338 -29.10 0.18 -1.57
C GLY A 338 -30.38 0.74 -0.92
N ARG A 339 -30.59 0.49 0.38
CA ARG A 339 -31.69 1.12 1.13
C ARG A 339 -31.33 2.59 1.37
N THR A 340 -32.29 3.47 1.11
CA THR A 340 -32.20 4.90 1.51
C THR A 340 -32.74 5.02 2.94
N ASP A 341 -31.91 5.54 3.84
CA ASP A 341 -32.31 5.89 5.22
C ASP A 341 -33.35 6.99 5.22
#